data_cab87d8065f03fa0dd48bac5788f3d6f
#
_entry.id   cab87d8065f03fa0dd48bac5788f3d6f
#
_cell.length_a   1.000
_cell.length_b   1.000
_cell.length_c   1.000
_cell.angle_alpha   90.00
_cell.angle_beta   90.00
_cell.angle_gamma   90.00
#
_symmetry.space_group_name_H-M   'P 1'
#
loop_
_entity.id
_entity.type
_entity.pdbx_description
1 polymer ?
#
loop_
_entity_poly.entity_id
_entity_poly.type
_entity_poly.pdbx_seq_one_letter_code
_entity_poly.pdbx_strand_id
1 'polypeptide(L)'
;MTALELSRRIKSGELSVHDALDALYTKIDACDERYRCYTTVSREEAYREADEVQRRLRAGELDDAPLAGVPVSVKDNICTKGILTSCSSKILSNFKPAYDATVVERMRKAGMVVAGKLNMDEFAMGSTTETSFYGPTRNPWNTGRVPGGSSGGAAAAVAAREAVVALGSDTGGSIRQPCSFCGVPG
;
A
#
# COMPACT_ATOMS: atom_id res chain seq x y z
N MET A 1 -16.13 1.12 -2.63
CA MET A 1 -16.19 0.16 -1.48
C MET A 1 -15.19 0.62 -0.45
N THR A 2 -15.58 0.71 0.81
CA THR A 2 -14.68 1.04 1.93
C THR A 2 -13.93 -0.21 2.39
N ALA A 3 -12.83 -0.04 3.16
CA ALA A 3 -12.08 -1.18 3.72
C ALA A 3 -12.94 -2.05 4.65
N LEU A 4 -13.79 -1.43 5.48
CA LEU A 4 -14.71 -2.15 6.36
C LEU A 4 -15.78 -2.94 5.59
N GLU A 5 -16.27 -2.39 4.49
CA GLU A 5 -17.22 -3.08 3.63
C GLU A 5 -16.58 -4.26 2.92
N LEU A 6 -15.37 -4.09 2.39
CA LEU A 6 -14.59 -5.16 1.78
C LEU A 6 -14.34 -6.31 2.76
N SER A 7 -13.86 -5.99 3.98
CA SER A 7 -13.64 -7.00 5.02
C SER A 7 -14.92 -7.76 5.39
N ARG A 8 -16.06 -7.07 5.49
CA ARG A 8 -17.35 -7.72 5.75
C ARG A 8 -17.75 -8.71 4.65
N ARG A 9 -17.57 -8.34 3.38
CA ARG A 9 -17.87 -9.22 2.24
C ARG A 9 -16.94 -10.44 2.18
N ILE A 10 -15.68 -10.25 2.56
CA ILE A 10 -14.72 -11.37 2.66
C ILE A 10 -15.10 -12.31 3.81
N LYS A 11 -15.43 -11.77 4.99
CA LYS A 11 -15.86 -12.58 6.15
C LYS A 11 -17.16 -13.33 5.90
N SER A 12 -18.09 -12.74 5.16
CA SER A 12 -19.36 -13.42 4.78
C SER A 12 -19.18 -14.50 3.71
N GLY A 13 -17.98 -14.61 3.09
CA GLY A 13 -17.71 -15.53 2.00
C GLY A 13 -18.24 -15.08 0.64
N GLU A 14 -18.74 -13.85 0.52
CA GLU A 14 -19.19 -13.26 -0.76
C GLU A 14 -18.00 -13.01 -1.70
N LEU A 15 -16.83 -12.67 -1.12
CA LEU A 15 -15.56 -12.51 -1.81
C LEU A 15 -14.50 -13.34 -1.09
N SER A 16 -13.51 -13.83 -1.83
CA SER A 16 -12.28 -14.36 -1.27
C SER A 16 -11.24 -13.22 -1.08
N VAL A 17 -10.18 -13.49 -0.32
CA VAL A 17 -9.03 -12.59 -0.23
C VAL A 17 -8.33 -12.47 -1.59
N HIS A 18 -8.34 -13.55 -2.39
CA HIS A 18 -7.81 -13.55 -3.77
C HIS A 18 -8.61 -12.63 -4.68
N ASP A 19 -9.95 -12.67 -4.65
CA ASP A 19 -10.79 -11.76 -5.45
C ASP A 19 -10.46 -10.29 -5.16
N ALA A 20 -10.19 -9.96 -3.88
CA ALA A 20 -9.80 -8.61 -3.49
C ALA A 20 -8.43 -8.21 -4.05
N LEU A 21 -7.46 -9.13 -4.08
CA LEU A 21 -6.14 -8.90 -4.68
C LEU A 21 -6.22 -8.80 -6.21
N ASP A 22 -7.00 -9.67 -6.86
CA ASP A 22 -7.19 -9.66 -8.31
C ASP A 22 -7.76 -8.34 -8.79
N ALA A 23 -8.80 -7.85 -8.10
CA ALA A 23 -9.40 -6.55 -8.39
C ALA A 23 -8.41 -5.39 -8.19
N LEU A 24 -7.60 -5.45 -7.13
CA LEU A 24 -6.56 -4.46 -6.85
C LEU A 24 -5.49 -4.47 -7.95
N TYR A 25 -4.94 -5.64 -8.27
CA TYR A 25 -3.87 -5.75 -9.25
C TYR A 25 -4.32 -5.43 -10.67
N THR A 26 -5.55 -5.77 -11.03
CA THR A 26 -6.15 -5.33 -12.30
C THR A 26 -6.16 -3.80 -12.39
N LYS A 27 -6.45 -3.13 -11.28
CA LYS A 27 -6.47 -1.66 -11.25
C LYS A 27 -5.06 -1.07 -11.33
N ILE A 28 -4.08 -1.64 -10.62
CA ILE A 28 -2.67 -1.24 -10.71
C ILE A 28 -2.16 -1.38 -12.13
N ASP A 29 -2.37 -2.53 -12.78
CA ASP A 29 -1.93 -2.79 -14.15
C ASP A 29 -2.54 -1.80 -15.17
N ALA A 30 -3.77 -1.39 -14.95
CA ALA A 30 -4.45 -0.45 -15.82
C ALA A 30 -4.01 1.01 -15.65
N CYS A 31 -3.46 1.39 -14.49
CA CYS A 31 -3.32 2.79 -14.12
C CYS A 31 -1.92 3.21 -13.67
N ASP A 32 -1.11 2.32 -13.06
CA ASP A 32 0.11 2.73 -12.36
C ASP A 32 1.22 3.23 -13.32
N GLU A 33 1.24 2.79 -14.57
CA GLU A 33 2.13 3.37 -15.59
C GLU A 33 1.93 4.89 -15.71
N ARG A 34 0.66 5.35 -15.56
CA ARG A 34 0.30 6.76 -15.63
C ARG A 34 0.65 7.51 -14.35
N TYR A 35 0.45 6.89 -13.16
CA TYR A 35 0.55 7.59 -11.88
C TYR A 35 1.85 7.32 -11.14
N ARG A 36 2.47 6.16 -11.33
CA ARG A 36 3.72 5.72 -10.68
C ARG A 36 3.63 5.77 -9.15
N CYS A 37 2.57 5.18 -8.63
CA CYS A 37 2.34 5.09 -7.20
C CYS A 37 3.20 4.01 -6.54
N TYR A 38 3.60 2.97 -7.28
CA TYR A 38 4.32 1.81 -6.74
C TYR A 38 5.79 1.82 -7.15
N THR A 39 6.67 1.43 -6.20
CA THR A 39 8.07 1.06 -6.46
C THR A 39 8.21 -0.46 -6.64
N THR A 40 7.36 -1.23 -5.97
CA THR A 40 7.34 -2.70 -6.03
C THR A 40 5.91 -3.20 -5.86
N VAL A 41 5.46 -4.05 -6.77
CA VAL A 41 4.19 -4.78 -6.65
C VAL A 41 4.52 -6.21 -6.22
N SER A 42 4.14 -6.61 -4.99
CA SER A 42 4.55 -7.87 -4.35
C SER A 42 3.50 -8.97 -4.50
N ARG A 43 3.14 -9.32 -5.75
CA ARG A 43 2.04 -10.25 -6.05
C ARG A 43 2.24 -11.63 -5.42
N GLU A 44 3.40 -12.22 -5.63
CA GLU A 44 3.68 -13.58 -5.17
C GLU A 44 3.59 -13.69 -3.65
N GLU A 45 4.18 -12.72 -2.94
CA GLU A 45 4.12 -12.64 -1.48
C GLU A 45 2.68 -12.40 -1.00
N ALA A 46 1.94 -11.51 -1.66
CA ALA A 46 0.56 -11.20 -1.31
C ALA A 46 -0.38 -12.39 -1.47
N TYR A 47 -0.27 -13.16 -2.55
CA TYR A 47 -1.09 -14.36 -2.72
C TYR A 47 -0.76 -15.44 -1.67
N ARG A 48 0.51 -15.62 -1.30
CA ARG A 48 0.87 -16.53 -0.20
C ARG A 48 0.30 -16.07 1.16
N GLU A 49 0.34 -14.76 1.42
CA GLU A 49 -0.30 -14.18 2.62
C GLU A 49 -1.83 -14.36 2.56
N ALA A 50 -2.44 -14.21 1.40
CA ALA A 50 -3.88 -14.39 1.20
C ALA A 50 -4.35 -15.81 1.50
N ASP A 51 -3.58 -16.83 1.11
CA ASP A 51 -3.88 -18.23 1.43
C ASP A 51 -3.93 -18.46 2.95
N GLU A 52 -2.95 -17.93 3.67
CA GLU A 52 -2.89 -18.04 5.13
C GLU A 52 -4.03 -17.25 5.81
N VAL A 53 -4.31 -16.04 5.34
CA VAL A 53 -5.42 -15.23 5.86
C VAL A 53 -6.76 -15.91 5.60
N GLN A 54 -6.96 -16.48 4.40
CA GLN A 54 -8.17 -17.21 4.06
C GLN A 54 -8.37 -18.46 4.95
N ARG A 55 -7.28 -19.17 5.26
CA ARG A 55 -7.30 -20.28 6.21
C ARG A 55 -7.72 -19.83 7.61
N ARG A 56 -7.14 -18.75 8.11
CA ARG A 56 -7.44 -18.18 9.43
C ARG A 56 -8.88 -17.68 9.54
N LEU A 57 -9.41 -17.08 8.47
CA LEU A 57 -10.81 -16.67 8.39
C LEU A 57 -11.76 -17.87 8.51
N ARG A 58 -11.48 -18.95 7.77
CA ARG A 58 -12.28 -20.19 7.84
C ARG A 58 -12.23 -20.86 9.22
N ALA A 59 -11.14 -20.66 9.95
CA ALA A 59 -10.95 -21.18 11.32
C ALA A 59 -11.60 -20.29 12.40
N GLY A 60 -12.18 -19.12 12.04
CA GLY A 60 -12.75 -18.15 13.00
C GLY A 60 -11.69 -17.33 13.77
N GLU A 61 -10.40 -17.48 13.41
CA GLU A 61 -9.30 -16.80 14.13
C GLU A 61 -9.29 -15.27 13.95
N LEU A 62 -10.05 -14.76 12.97
CA LEU A 62 -10.09 -13.36 12.58
C LEU A 62 -11.49 -12.71 12.70
N ASP A 63 -12.41 -13.33 13.40
CA ASP A 63 -13.80 -12.84 13.53
C ASP A 63 -13.87 -11.44 14.13
N ASP A 64 -13.04 -11.14 15.12
CA ASP A 64 -12.96 -9.83 15.76
C ASP A 64 -12.06 -8.82 15.03
N ALA A 65 -11.36 -9.23 13.96
CA ALA A 65 -10.46 -8.35 13.22
C ALA A 65 -11.24 -7.54 12.16
N PRO A 66 -11.40 -6.21 12.31
CA PRO A 66 -12.31 -5.41 11.48
C PRO A 66 -11.83 -5.24 10.03
N LEU A 67 -10.53 -5.48 9.76
CA LEU A 67 -9.91 -5.30 8.45
C LEU A 67 -9.32 -6.61 7.90
N ALA A 68 -9.74 -7.76 8.41
CA ALA A 68 -9.27 -9.05 7.92
C ALA A 68 -9.56 -9.23 6.44
N GLY A 69 -8.57 -9.71 5.68
CA GLY A 69 -8.60 -9.92 4.25
C GLY A 69 -8.38 -8.67 3.40
N VAL A 70 -8.30 -7.47 4.00
CA VAL A 70 -8.13 -6.23 3.23
C VAL A 70 -6.70 -6.09 2.73
N PRO A 71 -6.48 -5.90 1.41
CA PRO A 71 -5.17 -5.56 0.88
C PRO A 71 -4.74 -4.15 1.33
N VAL A 72 -3.47 -4.01 1.73
CA VAL A 72 -2.85 -2.76 2.13
C VAL A 72 -1.56 -2.55 1.37
N SER A 73 -1.33 -1.33 0.89
CA SER A 73 -0.07 -0.94 0.27
C SER A 73 0.74 -0.08 1.23
N VAL A 74 2.06 -0.28 1.28
CA VAL A 74 2.91 0.21 2.36
C VAL A 74 3.99 1.13 1.79
N LYS A 75 4.18 2.32 2.37
CA LYS A 75 5.24 3.25 1.98
C LYS A 75 6.61 2.57 1.99
N ASP A 76 7.45 2.89 1.02
CA ASP A 76 8.68 2.17 0.75
C ASP A 76 9.80 2.37 1.79
N ASN A 77 9.61 3.21 2.81
CA ASN A 77 10.51 3.30 3.97
C ASN A 77 10.11 2.39 5.14
N ILE A 78 9.00 1.67 5.05
CA ILE A 78 8.52 0.78 6.12
C ILE A 78 9.05 -0.63 5.84
N CYS A 79 9.94 -1.12 6.71
CA CYS A 79 10.52 -2.45 6.57
C CYS A 79 9.44 -3.54 6.50
N THR A 80 9.47 -4.29 5.42
CA THR A 80 8.53 -5.40 5.15
C THR A 80 9.38 -6.63 4.82
N LYS A 81 9.39 -7.61 5.71
CA LYS A 81 10.25 -8.79 5.62
C LYS A 81 10.13 -9.49 4.27
N GLY A 82 11.27 -9.67 3.60
CA GLY A 82 11.37 -10.37 2.32
C GLY A 82 10.92 -9.56 1.09
N ILE A 83 10.29 -8.40 1.28
CA ILE A 83 9.85 -7.52 0.18
C ILE A 83 10.85 -6.37 0.03
N LEU A 84 11.22 -6.05 -1.21
CA LEU A 84 12.13 -4.94 -1.52
C LEU A 84 11.67 -3.66 -0.82
N THR A 85 12.56 -3.02 -0.08
CA THR A 85 12.28 -1.81 0.71
C THR A 85 13.41 -0.82 0.48
N SER A 86 13.25 0.03 -0.53
CA SER A 86 14.35 0.85 -1.05
C SER A 86 14.37 2.29 -0.52
N CYS A 87 13.36 2.75 0.22
CA CYS A 87 13.17 4.16 0.54
C CYS A 87 13.17 5.07 -0.70
N SER A 88 12.73 4.54 -1.84
CA SER A 88 12.81 5.19 -3.16
C SER A 88 14.23 5.64 -3.55
N SER A 89 15.27 4.97 -3.04
CA SER A 89 16.68 5.26 -3.26
C SER A 89 17.39 4.16 -4.05
N LYS A 90 18.29 4.56 -4.95
CA LYS A 90 19.18 3.62 -5.64
C LYS A 90 20.12 2.89 -4.66
N ILE A 91 20.48 3.52 -3.55
CA ILE A 91 21.38 2.93 -2.53
C ILE A 91 20.80 1.64 -1.96
N LEU A 92 19.48 1.60 -1.78
CA LEU A 92 18.77 0.45 -1.22
C LEU A 92 17.98 -0.36 -2.27
N SER A 93 18.29 -0.20 -3.56
CA SER A 93 17.52 -0.83 -4.65
C SER A 93 17.54 -2.36 -4.68
N ASN A 94 18.34 -3.00 -3.83
CA ASN A 94 18.42 -4.45 -3.64
C ASN A 94 18.17 -4.87 -2.18
N PHE A 95 17.75 -3.98 -1.30
CA PHE A 95 17.59 -4.28 0.11
C PHE A 95 16.23 -4.95 0.38
N LYS A 96 16.29 -6.16 0.90
CA LYS A 96 15.14 -6.90 1.43
C LYS A 96 15.31 -7.07 2.94
N PRO A 97 14.49 -6.42 3.78
CA PRO A 97 14.59 -6.54 5.23
C PRO A 97 14.42 -8.00 5.71
N ALA A 98 15.19 -8.38 6.74
CA ALA A 98 15.05 -9.65 7.42
C ALA A 98 13.94 -9.65 8.51
N TYR A 99 13.30 -8.50 8.74
CA TYR A 99 12.27 -8.27 9.76
C TYR A 99 11.16 -7.36 9.24
N ASP A 100 10.02 -7.40 9.90
CA ASP A 100 8.92 -6.45 9.70
C ASP A 100 9.04 -5.28 10.67
N ALA A 101 8.65 -4.08 10.23
CA ALA A 101 8.35 -2.99 11.14
C ALA A 101 7.14 -3.36 12.01
N THR A 102 7.10 -2.89 13.25
CA THR A 102 6.01 -3.18 14.22
C THR A 102 4.61 -2.96 13.63
N VAL A 103 4.43 -1.95 12.79
CA VAL A 103 3.14 -1.69 12.14
C VAL A 103 2.78 -2.79 11.15
N VAL A 104 3.73 -3.35 10.42
CA VAL A 104 3.51 -4.47 9.47
C VAL A 104 3.16 -5.74 10.24
N GLU A 105 3.86 -6.03 11.34
CA GLU A 105 3.52 -7.16 12.22
C GLU A 105 2.07 -7.06 12.73
N ARG A 106 1.66 -5.85 13.17
CA ARG A 106 0.29 -5.60 13.64
C ARG A 106 -0.75 -5.77 12.54
N MET A 107 -0.47 -5.30 11.32
CA MET A 107 -1.35 -5.47 10.16
C MET A 107 -1.51 -6.95 9.80
N ARG A 108 -0.43 -7.71 9.72
CA ARG A 108 -0.47 -9.16 9.46
C ARG A 108 -1.20 -9.93 10.56
N LYS A 109 -0.99 -9.55 11.83
CA LYS A 109 -1.75 -10.13 12.95
C LYS A 109 -3.24 -9.87 12.80
N ALA A 110 -3.64 -8.68 12.35
CA ALA A 110 -5.02 -8.33 12.05
C ALA A 110 -5.57 -8.96 10.76
N GLY A 111 -4.80 -9.79 10.07
CA GLY A 111 -5.22 -10.47 8.86
C GLY A 111 -5.28 -9.57 7.61
N MET A 112 -4.60 -8.43 7.60
CA MET A 112 -4.41 -7.64 6.38
C MET A 112 -3.29 -8.25 5.52
N VAL A 113 -3.35 -8.01 4.20
CA VAL A 113 -2.39 -8.56 3.22
C VAL A 113 -1.59 -7.42 2.58
N VAL A 114 -0.24 -7.52 2.59
CA VAL A 114 0.62 -6.50 1.98
C VAL A 114 0.67 -6.69 0.47
N ALA A 115 0.12 -5.73 -0.29
CA ALA A 115 0.01 -5.82 -1.74
C ALA A 115 1.20 -5.21 -2.51
N GLY A 116 1.96 -4.31 -1.89
CA GLY A 116 3.11 -3.67 -2.55
C GLY A 116 3.69 -2.51 -1.75
N LYS A 117 4.76 -1.93 -2.31
CA LYS A 117 5.49 -0.80 -1.75
C LYS A 117 5.22 0.46 -2.57
N LEU A 118 4.95 1.54 -1.86
CA LEU A 118 4.50 2.82 -2.44
C LEU A 118 5.64 3.82 -2.54
N ASN A 119 5.68 4.50 -3.68
CA ASN A 119 6.66 5.51 -4.00
C ASN A 119 6.63 6.70 -3.01
N MET A 120 7.76 7.32 -2.84
CA MET A 120 7.97 8.38 -1.86
C MET A 120 9.12 9.29 -2.27
N ASP A 121 9.28 10.45 -1.64
CA ASP A 121 10.54 11.19 -1.72
C ASP A 121 11.68 10.35 -1.11
N GLU A 122 12.85 10.38 -1.74
CA GLU A 122 14.01 9.60 -1.32
C GLU A 122 14.30 9.81 0.17
N PHE A 123 14.40 8.70 0.94
CA PHE A 123 14.58 8.68 2.40
C PHE A 123 13.57 9.52 3.20
N ALA A 124 12.37 9.75 2.66
CA ALA A 124 11.32 10.59 3.23
C ALA A 124 11.72 12.08 3.39
N MET A 125 12.72 12.52 2.66
CA MET A 125 13.23 13.89 2.68
C MET A 125 12.73 14.68 1.47
N GLY A 126 11.49 15.14 1.55
CA GLY A 126 10.83 15.91 0.50
C GLY A 126 9.34 16.09 0.75
N SER A 127 8.68 16.79 -0.16
CA SER A 127 7.26 17.14 -0.07
C SER A 127 6.51 17.07 -1.40
N THR A 128 7.09 16.42 -2.42
CA THR A 128 6.53 16.39 -3.78
C THR A 128 6.53 15.01 -4.44
N THR A 129 7.30 14.06 -3.90
CA THR A 129 7.57 12.73 -4.48
C THR A 129 8.24 12.82 -5.86
N GLU A 130 9.04 13.87 -6.09
CA GLU A 130 9.85 14.07 -7.30
C GLU A 130 11.28 13.56 -7.14
N THR A 131 11.77 13.40 -5.90
CA THR A 131 13.14 12.98 -5.61
C THR A 131 13.36 11.48 -5.67
N SER A 132 12.32 10.69 -5.92
CA SER A 132 12.39 9.25 -6.06
C SER A 132 13.31 8.81 -7.19
N PHE A 133 14.19 7.84 -6.92
CA PHE A 133 15.01 7.19 -7.95
C PHE A 133 14.15 6.51 -9.03
N TYR A 134 12.95 6.03 -8.70
CA TYR A 134 12.03 5.36 -9.64
C TYR A 134 11.20 6.34 -10.47
N GLY A 135 11.46 7.63 -10.32
CA GLY A 135 10.74 8.71 -10.98
C GLY A 135 9.56 9.25 -10.17
N PRO A 136 9.01 10.41 -10.59
CA PRO A 136 7.99 11.11 -9.83
C PRO A 136 6.63 10.41 -9.87
N THR A 137 5.95 10.37 -8.72
CA THR A 137 4.52 10.06 -8.67
C THR A 137 3.71 11.26 -9.17
N ARG A 138 2.61 11.01 -9.84
CA ARG A 138 1.74 12.03 -10.40
C ARG A 138 0.42 12.13 -9.64
N ASN A 139 -0.11 13.34 -9.52
CA ASN A 139 -1.41 13.55 -8.91
C ASN A 139 -2.53 13.00 -9.82
N PRO A 140 -3.40 12.09 -9.34
CA PRO A 140 -4.44 11.49 -10.17
C PRO A 140 -5.48 12.49 -10.72
N TRP A 141 -5.69 13.60 -10.04
CA TRP A 141 -6.60 14.67 -10.49
C TRP A 141 -6.01 15.48 -11.65
N ASN A 142 -4.68 15.66 -11.66
CA ASN A 142 -3.96 16.35 -12.73
C ASN A 142 -2.53 15.82 -12.79
N THR A 143 -2.22 14.99 -13.78
CA THR A 143 -0.89 14.36 -13.93
C THR A 143 0.25 15.34 -14.22
N GLY A 144 -0.03 16.60 -14.50
CA GLY A 144 0.95 17.69 -14.58
C GLY A 144 1.29 18.30 -13.21
N ARG A 145 0.72 17.80 -12.12
CA ARG A 145 0.93 18.27 -10.76
C ARG A 145 1.48 17.19 -9.87
N VAL A 146 2.16 17.61 -8.79
CA VAL A 146 2.67 16.71 -7.75
C VAL A 146 1.55 16.20 -6.85
N PRO A 147 1.65 14.99 -6.31
CA PRO A 147 0.69 14.46 -5.34
C PRO A 147 0.93 14.99 -3.92
N GLY A 148 2.04 15.74 -3.73
CA GLY A 148 2.60 16.00 -2.40
C GLY A 148 3.59 14.92 -1.97
N GLY A 149 4.09 15.00 -0.76
CA GLY A 149 5.10 14.08 -0.21
C GLY A 149 5.37 14.32 1.29
N SER A 150 6.19 13.45 1.85
CA SER A 150 6.95 12.39 1.22
C SER A 150 6.15 11.11 0.94
N SER A 151 4.91 10.90 1.41
CA SER A 151 4.06 9.74 1.14
C SER A 151 3.15 9.97 -0.10
N GLY A 152 3.71 10.54 -1.19
CA GLY A 152 2.91 10.88 -2.37
C GLY A 152 2.32 9.68 -3.09
N GLY A 153 3.07 8.58 -3.20
CA GLY A 153 2.57 7.32 -3.74
C GLY A 153 1.39 6.77 -2.94
N ALA A 154 1.41 6.90 -1.60
CA ALA A 154 0.33 6.44 -0.75
C ALA A 154 -0.98 7.21 -0.99
N ALA A 155 -0.92 8.54 -0.99
CA ALA A 155 -2.10 9.36 -1.24
C ALA A 155 -2.61 9.22 -2.68
N ALA A 156 -1.70 9.18 -3.65
CA ALA A 156 -2.05 9.02 -5.07
C ALA A 156 -2.69 7.66 -5.35
N ALA A 157 -2.16 6.56 -4.79
CA ALA A 157 -2.72 5.23 -4.98
C ALA A 157 -4.16 5.12 -4.46
N VAL A 158 -4.45 5.71 -3.30
CA VAL A 158 -5.83 5.75 -2.77
C VAL A 158 -6.74 6.60 -3.67
N ALA A 159 -6.28 7.78 -4.08
CA ALA A 159 -7.05 8.67 -4.96
C ALA A 159 -7.33 8.03 -6.33
N ALA A 160 -6.35 7.30 -6.89
CA ALA A 160 -6.48 6.55 -8.14
C ALA A 160 -7.28 5.25 -8.00
N ARG A 161 -7.64 4.85 -6.77
CA ARG A 161 -8.24 3.56 -6.43
C ARG A 161 -7.34 2.36 -6.76
N GLU A 162 -6.05 2.55 -6.76
CA GLU A 162 -5.01 1.50 -6.84
C GLU A 162 -4.66 0.92 -5.46
N ALA A 163 -5.18 1.50 -4.40
CA ALA A 163 -5.15 0.97 -3.05
C ALA A 163 -6.48 1.26 -2.34
N VAL A 164 -6.94 0.32 -1.53
CA VAL A 164 -8.09 0.52 -0.65
C VAL A 164 -7.66 1.27 0.61
N VAL A 165 -6.52 0.87 1.14
CA VAL A 165 -5.83 1.48 2.29
C VAL A 165 -4.35 1.56 1.98
N ALA A 166 -3.72 2.66 2.33
CA ALA A 166 -2.28 2.85 2.21
C ALA A 166 -1.69 3.26 3.56
N LEU A 167 -0.49 2.76 3.86
CA LEU A 167 0.26 3.14 5.03
C LEU A 167 1.40 4.08 4.63
N GLY A 168 1.36 5.30 5.17
CA GLY A 168 2.39 6.32 5.03
C GLY A 168 3.21 6.51 6.31
N SER A 169 4.11 7.49 6.29
CA SER A 169 4.81 8.01 7.47
C SER A 169 4.80 9.53 7.46
N ASP A 170 4.60 10.16 8.61
CA ASP A 170 4.50 11.61 8.74
C ASP A 170 5.32 12.11 9.94
N THR A 171 6.19 13.08 9.68
CA THR A 171 6.88 13.86 10.71
C THR A 171 6.53 15.34 10.56
N GLY A 172 6.81 15.91 9.39
CA GLY A 172 6.56 17.32 9.07
C GLY A 172 5.35 17.58 8.16
N GLY A 173 4.47 16.57 7.95
CA GLY A 173 3.31 16.70 7.05
C GLY A 173 3.25 15.63 5.95
N SER A 174 4.13 14.64 6.00
CA SER A 174 4.33 13.68 4.89
C SER A 174 3.17 12.69 4.63
N ILE A 175 2.12 12.70 5.42
CA ILE A 175 0.80 12.09 5.12
C ILE A 175 -0.22 13.20 4.88
N ARG A 176 -0.35 14.13 5.82
CA ARG A 176 -1.37 15.18 5.82
C ARG A 176 -1.33 16.03 4.55
N GLN A 177 -0.15 16.44 4.10
CA GLN A 177 0.01 17.26 2.91
C GLN A 177 -0.36 16.49 1.63
N PRO A 178 0.20 15.30 1.31
CA PRO A 178 -0.20 14.59 0.10
C PRO A 178 -1.66 14.16 0.13
N CYS A 179 -2.21 13.81 1.29
CA CYS A 179 -3.64 13.50 1.41
C CYS A 179 -4.51 14.71 1.09
N SER A 180 -4.13 15.90 1.55
CA SER A 180 -4.79 17.16 1.19
C SER A 180 -4.71 17.43 -0.33
N PHE A 181 -3.55 17.22 -0.95
CA PHE A 181 -3.37 17.47 -2.40
C PHE A 181 -4.10 16.45 -3.28
N CYS A 182 -4.26 15.22 -2.79
CA CYS A 182 -4.96 14.15 -3.50
C CYS A 182 -6.45 14.03 -3.12
N GLY A 183 -6.94 14.81 -2.15
CA GLY A 183 -8.35 14.79 -1.73
C GLY A 183 -8.77 13.49 -1.06
N VAL A 184 -7.90 12.88 -0.25
CA VAL A 184 -8.15 11.65 0.50
C VAL A 184 -7.97 11.86 2.00
N PRO A 185 -8.64 11.08 2.86
CA PRO A 185 -8.38 11.11 4.31
C PRO A 185 -6.95 10.66 4.65
N GLY A 186 -6.32 11.31 5.65
CA GLY A 186 -4.98 10.98 6.12
C GLY A 186 -4.65 11.58 7.47
#